data_b6c0cbbd2b899a0992f1f7d8c038ba81
#
_entry.id   b6c0cbbd2b899a0992f1f7d8c038ba81
#
_cell.length_a   1.000
_cell.length_b   1.000
_cell.length_c   1.000
_cell.angle_alpha   90.00
_cell.angle_beta   90.00
_cell.angle_gamma   90.00
#
_symmetry.space_group_name_H-M   'P 1'
#
loop_
_entity.id
_entity.type
_entity.pdbx_description
1 polymer ?
#
loop_
_entity_poly.entity_id
_entity_poly.type
_entity_poly.pdbx_seq_one_letter_code
_entity_poly.pdbx_strand_id
1 'polypeptide(L)'
;MKQLLLTFLAICIALFSYSQCTPDASITSPGIFPDEITNLDEAFVGQAYSTQIDVLTPLDTSVSLSGLNVNVTISNIDLTSITGLPNNFTYTCNPPNCSFPGGTYACAEIYSTVNPTQADVGYYPLIMTTSTLAINVPLIGSITQLDTVDYYFIDISNATATLEHVNASTFKVLDVFPNPVSDNASFQFVIGESENVSFYILDML
;
A
#
# COMPACT_ATOMS: atom_id res chain seq x y z
N MET A 1 15.64 22.02 -38.34
CA MET A 1 14.76 22.59 -37.30
C MET A 1 13.47 21.76 -37.11
N LYS A 2 12.68 21.44 -38.15
CA LYS A 2 11.45 20.64 -38.00
C LYS A 2 11.68 19.24 -37.38
N GLN A 3 12.75 18.54 -37.76
CA GLN A 3 13.06 17.20 -37.19
C GLN A 3 13.50 17.29 -35.71
N LEU A 4 14.22 18.34 -35.32
CA LEU A 4 14.64 18.56 -33.94
C LEU A 4 13.42 18.86 -33.02
N LEU A 5 12.45 19.61 -33.54
CA LEU A 5 11.21 19.92 -32.82
C LEU A 5 10.33 18.67 -32.62
N LEU A 6 10.27 17.79 -33.62
CA LEU A 6 9.52 16.53 -33.54
C LEU A 6 10.15 15.53 -32.54
N THR A 7 11.48 15.45 -32.50
CA THR A 7 12.18 14.60 -31.54
C THR A 7 12.06 15.14 -30.11
N PHE A 8 12.07 16.46 -29.92
CA PHE A 8 11.86 17.07 -28.60
C PHE A 8 10.43 16.87 -28.11
N LEU A 9 9.44 16.99 -29.01
CA LEU A 9 8.03 16.70 -28.67
C LEU A 9 7.80 15.24 -28.33
N ALA A 10 8.43 14.30 -29.04
CA ALA A 10 8.34 12.87 -28.73
C ALA A 10 8.98 12.49 -27.38
N ILE A 11 10.08 13.14 -27.01
CA ILE A 11 10.75 12.95 -25.70
C ILE A 11 9.89 13.51 -24.56
N CYS A 12 9.24 14.67 -24.75
CA CYS A 12 8.33 15.23 -23.73
C CYS A 12 7.10 14.36 -23.47
N ILE A 13 6.57 13.67 -24.48
CA ILE A 13 5.40 12.78 -24.31
C ILE A 13 5.78 11.52 -23.52
N ALA A 14 7.03 11.05 -23.63
CA ALA A 14 7.50 9.87 -22.91
C ALA A 14 7.69 10.11 -21.39
N LEU A 15 7.74 11.36 -20.94
CA LEU A 15 7.95 11.69 -19.52
C LEU A 15 6.67 11.74 -18.68
N PHE A 16 5.50 11.59 -19.28
CA PHE A 16 4.21 11.52 -18.56
C PHE A 16 3.65 10.09 -18.47
N SER A 17 4.51 9.09 -18.42
CA SER A 17 4.07 7.77 -17.99
C SER A 17 3.78 7.84 -16.48
N TYR A 18 2.56 8.19 -16.11
CA TYR A 18 2.08 7.88 -14.77
C TYR A 18 2.18 6.36 -14.63
N SER A 19 3.02 5.92 -13.73
CA SER A 19 3.10 4.51 -13.37
C SER A 19 1.74 4.13 -12.79
N GLN A 20 0.94 3.42 -13.55
CA GLN A 20 -0.25 2.77 -13.02
C GLN A 20 0.22 1.57 -12.22
N CYS A 21 -0.43 1.29 -11.10
CA CYS A 21 -0.13 0.10 -10.33
C CYS A 21 -0.21 -1.17 -11.20
N THR A 22 0.60 -2.16 -10.90
CA THR A 22 0.60 -3.45 -11.55
C THR A 22 -0.06 -4.47 -10.63
N PRO A 23 -1.22 -5.04 -10.98
CA PRO A 23 -1.90 -6.01 -10.13
C PRO A 23 -1.03 -7.24 -9.86
N ASP A 24 -1.06 -7.71 -8.60
CA ASP A 24 -0.34 -8.91 -8.21
C ASP A 24 -1.08 -10.18 -8.65
N ALA A 25 -0.59 -10.82 -9.70
CA ALA A 25 -1.14 -12.06 -10.22
C ALA A 25 -0.79 -13.31 -9.38
N SER A 26 -0.03 -13.19 -8.32
CA SER A 26 0.26 -14.29 -7.39
C SER A 26 -0.88 -14.56 -6.40
N ILE A 27 -1.81 -13.64 -6.25
CA ILE A 27 -3.00 -13.78 -5.41
C ILE A 27 -3.88 -14.90 -5.95
N THR A 28 -4.21 -15.86 -5.11
CA THR A 28 -4.97 -17.06 -5.53
C THR A 28 -6.41 -17.08 -5.03
N SER A 29 -6.76 -16.22 -4.08
CA SER A 29 -8.09 -16.14 -3.49
C SER A 29 -8.70 -14.77 -3.72
N PRO A 30 -9.97 -14.65 -4.11
CA PRO A 30 -10.65 -13.39 -4.21
C PRO A 30 -10.60 -12.62 -2.88
N GLY A 31 -10.34 -11.31 -2.98
CA GLY A 31 -10.20 -10.44 -1.82
C GLY A 31 -9.51 -9.13 -2.15
N ILE A 32 -9.25 -8.36 -1.11
CA ILE A 32 -8.52 -7.08 -1.13
C ILE A 32 -7.27 -7.26 -0.27
N PHE A 33 -6.14 -6.80 -0.78
CA PHE A 33 -4.82 -6.94 -0.15
C PHE A 33 -4.05 -5.61 -0.16
N PRO A 34 -3.30 -5.29 0.91
CA PRO A 34 -3.09 -6.10 2.11
C PRO A 34 -4.38 -6.35 2.88
N ASP A 35 -4.39 -7.37 3.72
CA ASP A 35 -5.54 -7.68 4.58
C ASP A 35 -5.64 -6.67 5.76
N GLU A 36 -6.73 -6.77 6.53
CA GLU A 36 -6.98 -5.91 7.70
C GLU A 36 -5.85 -5.93 8.74
N ILE A 37 -5.16 -7.06 8.89
CA ILE A 37 -4.09 -7.23 9.88
C ILE A 37 -2.80 -6.57 9.40
N THR A 38 -2.43 -6.78 8.15
CA THR A 38 -1.21 -6.21 7.55
C THR A 38 -1.35 -4.71 7.34
N ASN A 39 -2.54 -4.27 6.90
CA ASN A 39 -2.88 -2.88 6.61
C ASN A 39 -1.95 -2.20 5.59
N LEU A 40 -2.06 -0.87 5.43
CA LEU A 40 -1.23 -0.10 4.51
C LEU A 40 0.12 0.26 5.15
N ASP A 41 1.12 0.51 4.31
CA ASP A 41 2.43 0.96 4.77
C ASP A 41 2.35 2.30 5.50
N GLU A 42 3.24 2.50 6.47
CA GLU A 42 3.39 3.76 7.20
C GLU A 42 4.01 4.83 6.29
N ALA A 43 3.54 6.07 6.40
CA ALA A 43 4.09 7.22 5.70
C ALA A 43 5.04 8.00 6.61
N PHE A 44 6.10 8.59 6.04
CA PHE A 44 7.11 9.32 6.79
C PHE A 44 7.26 10.76 6.31
N VAL A 45 7.40 11.68 7.27
CA VAL A 45 7.68 13.10 6.99
C VAL A 45 8.92 13.24 6.12
N GLY A 46 8.80 14.03 5.04
CA GLY A 46 9.89 14.30 4.10
C GLY A 46 10.13 13.22 3.04
N GLN A 47 9.40 12.11 3.07
CA GLN A 47 9.52 11.02 2.11
C GLN A 47 8.27 10.94 1.22
N ALA A 48 8.46 10.61 -0.05
CA ALA A 48 7.33 10.31 -0.94
C ALA A 48 6.66 9.02 -0.45
N TYR A 49 5.33 9.02 -0.44
CA TYR A 49 4.53 7.86 -0.08
C TYR A 49 3.89 7.25 -1.31
N SER A 50 3.90 5.95 -1.38
CA SER A 50 3.11 5.15 -2.33
C SER A 50 2.86 3.78 -1.73
N THR A 51 1.61 3.34 -1.75
CA THR A 51 1.19 1.99 -1.34
C THR A 51 0.17 1.45 -2.33
N GLN A 52 0.24 0.15 -2.58
CA GLN A 52 -0.66 -0.52 -3.52
C GLN A 52 -1.68 -1.37 -2.76
N ILE A 53 -2.91 -1.31 -3.23
CA ILE A 53 -4.00 -2.18 -2.83
C ILE A 53 -4.31 -3.07 -4.02
N ASP A 54 -4.07 -4.36 -3.87
CA ASP A 54 -4.39 -5.36 -4.88
C ASP A 54 -5.77 -5.96 -4.65
N VAL A 55 -6.46 -6.24 -5.75
CA VAL A 55 -7.80 -6.80 -5.72
C VAL A 55 -7.87 -7.98 -6.69
N LEU A 56 -8.27 -9.14 -6.18
CA LEU A 56 -8.78 -10.21 -7.01
C LEU A 56 -10.29 -10.27 -6.87
N THR A 57 -11.01 -9.81 -7.89
CA THR A 57 -12.47 -9.82 -7.88
C THR A 57 -13.01 -11.24 -8.04
N PRO A 58 -14.03 -11.66 -7.25
CA PRO A 58 -14.69 -12.95 -7.52
C PRO A 58 -15.41 -12.90 -8.87
N LEU A 59 -15.44 -14.02 -9.60
CA LEU A 59 -16.27 -14.16 -10.80
C LEU A 59 -17.72 -14.44 -10.42
N ASP A 60 -17.91 -15.36 -9.48
CA ASP A 60 -19.23 -15.79 -9.02
C ASP A 60 -19.30 -15.69 -7.50
N THR A 61 -20.47 -15.39 -7.00
CA THR A 61 -20.75 -15.37 -5.55
C THR A 61 -22.17 -15.86 -5.27
N SER A 62 -22.44 -16.20 -4.00
CA SER A 62 -23.78 -16.55 -3.57
C SER A 62 -24.42 -15.41 -2.78
N VAL A 63 -25.58 -14.98 -3.20
CA VAL A 63 -26.38 -13.96 -2.49
C VAL A 63 -27.66 -14.59 -1.93
N SER A 64 -28.10 -14.12 -0.77
CA SER A 64 -29.34 -14.57 -0.17
C SER A 64 -30.49 -13.66 -0.59
N LEU A 65 -31.42 -14.18 -1.37
CA LEU A 65 -32.63 -13.49 -1.81
C LEU A 65 -33.84 -14.14 -1.15
N SER A 66 -34.49 -13.43 -0.26
CA SER A 66 -35.70 -13.93 0.46
C SER A 66 -35.50 -15.30 1.12
N GLY A 67 -34.29 -15.55 1.64
CA GLY A 67 -33.96 -16.82 2.31
C GLY A 67 -33.49 -17.96 1.40
N LEU A 68 -33.38 -17.72 0.08
CA LEU A 68 -32.81 -18.64 -0.88
C LEU A 68 -31.41 -18.16 -1.29
N ASN A 69 -30.42 -19.03 -1.20
CA ASN A 69 -29.09 -18.75 -1.74
C ASN A 69 -29.08 -18.98 -3.24
N VAL A 70 -28.77 -17.96 -3.99
CA VAL A 70 -28.64 -17.99 -5.45
C VAL A 70 -27.23 -17.63 -5.86
N ASN A 71 -26.69 -18.34 -6.83
CA ASN A 71 -25.41 -18.00 -7.43
C ASN A 71 -25.64 -16.89 -8.45
N VAL A 72 -24.79 -15.88 -8.38
CA VAL A 72 -24.80 -14.72 -9.29
C VAL A 72 -23.38 -14.50 -9.80
N THR A 73 -23.29 -13.91 -10.98
CA THR A 73 -21.99 -13.56 -11.59
C THR A 73 -21.70 -12.09 -11.29
N ILE A 74 -20.50 -11.79 -10.83
CA ILE A 74 -20.04 -10.41 -10.66
C ILE A 74 -19.61 -9.88 -12.01
N SER A 75 -20.26 -8.83 -12.47
CA SER A 75 -19.87 -8.11 -13.68
C SER A 75 -18.64 -7.25 -13.43
N ASN A 76 -18.73 -6.40 -12.42
CA ASN A 76 -17.66 -5.50 -11.96
C ASN A 76 -17.88 -5.06 -10.53
N ILE A 77 -16.79 -4.61 -9.92
CA ILE A 77 -16.77 -3.88 -8.65
C ILE A 77 -16.14 -2.51 -8.95
N ASP A 78 -16.88 -1.45 -8.75
CA ASP A 78 -16.41 -0.09 -8.96
C ASP A 78 -15.94 0.49 -7.62
N LEU A 79 -14.69 0.94 -7.55
CA LEU A 79 -14.23 1.78 -6.44
C LEU A 79 -14.71 3.21 -6.71
N THR A 80 -15.76 3.64 -5.98
CA THR A 80 -16.41 4.92 -6.22
C THR A 80 -15.75 6.09 -5.51
N SER A 81 -15.15 5.84 -4.34
CA SER A 81 -14.40 6.87 -3.60
C SER A 81 -13.47 6.26 -2.54
N ILE A 82 -12.42 6.99 -2.21
CA ILE A 82 -11.62 6.83 -1.00
C ILE A 82 -11.68 8.16 -0.25
N THR A 83 -12.25 8.16 0.95
CA THR A 83 -12.31 9.33 1.83
C THR A 83 -11.41 9.13 3.04
N GLY A 84 -11.04 10.23 3.73
CA GLY A 84 -10.10 10.19 4.86
C GLY A 84 -8.64 10.32 4.47
N LEU A 85 -8.31 10.45 3.18
CA LEU A 85 -6.94 10.65 2.73
C LEU A 85 -6.32 11.91 3.35
N PRO A 86 -5.04 11.86 3.75
CA PRO A 86 -4.30 13.05 4.18
C PRO A 86 -4.25 14.12 3.08
N ASN A 87 -3.92 15.36 3.45
CA ASN A 87 -3.70 16.43 2.47
C ASN A 87 -2.60 16.05 1.46
N ASN A 88 -2.80 16.38 0.19
CA ASN A 88 -1.88 16.05 -0.91
C ASN A 88 -1.71 14.54 -1.18
N PHE A 89 -2.60 13.69 -0.66
CA PHE A 89 -2.69 12.30 -1.06
C PHE A 89 -3.83 12.13 -2.06
N THR A 90 -3.62 11.22 -2.99
CA THR A 90 -4.59 10.86 -4.02
C THR A 90 -4.43 9.40 -4.39
N TYR A 91 -5.28 8.90 -5.27
CA TYR A 91 -5.17 7.52 -5.74
C TYR A 91 -5.38 7.42 -7.24
N THR A 92 -4.87 6.35 -7.81
CA THR A 92 -5.09 5.92 -9.19
C THR A 92 -5.41 4.43 -9.20
N CYS A 93 -5.97 3.94 -10.30
CA CYS A 93 -6.35 2.54 -10.41
C CYS A 93 -5.83 1.92 -11.71
N ASN A 94 -5.78 0.60 -11.71
CA ASN A 94 -5.66 -0.20 -12.90
C ASN A 94 -6.74 -1.30 -12.88
N PRO A 95 -7.79 -1.20 -13.73
CA PRO A 95 -8.02 -0.23 -14.83
C PRO A 95 -8.23 1.22 -14.36
N PRO A 96 -7.91 2.23 -15.23
CA PRO A 96 -7.92 3.66 -14.83
C PRO A 96 -9.28 4.23 -14.44
N ASN A 97 -10.35 3.59 -14.82
CA ASN A 97 -11.72 3.96 -14.44
C ASN A 97 -12.15 3.43 -13.07
N CYS A 98 -11.23 2.74 -12.35
CA CYS A 98 -11.49 2.07 -11.09
C CYS A 98 -12.70 1.10 -11.12
N SER A 99 -12.99 0.54 -12.28
CA SER A 99 -14.01 -0.50 -12.45
C SER A 99 -13.30 -1.84 -12.67
N PHE A 100 -13.40 -2.72 -11.72
CA PHE A 100 -12.67 -3.98 -11.63
C PHE A 100 -13.56 -5.12 -12.11
N PRO A 101 -13.32 -5.70 -13.31
CA PRO A 101 -14.18 -6.76 -13.84
C PRO A 101 -14.14 -8.01 -12.97
N GLY A 102 -15.26 -8.74 -12.94
CA GLY A 102 -15.36 -10.00 -12.20
C GLY A 102 -14.33 -11.04 -12.66
N GLY A 103 -13.72 -11.75 -11.72
CA GLY A 103 -12.72 -12.79 -11.99
C GLY A 103 -11.37 -12.28 -12.48
N THR A 104 -11.05 -10.98 -12.29
CA THR A 104 -9.81 -10.39 -12.76
C THR A 104 -8.97 -9.78 -11.63
N TYR A 105 -7.67 -9.62 -11.90
CA TYR A 105 -6.77 -8.87 -11.05
C TYR A 105 -6.87 -7.39 -11.37
N ALA A 106 -6.88 -6.58 -10.33
CA ALA A 106 -6.90 -5.13 -10.41
C ALA A 106 -6.09 -4.54 -9.27
N CYS A 107 -5.80 -3.25 -9.31
CA CYS A 107 -5.14 -2.57 -8.20
C CYS A 107 -5.58 -1.11 -8.10
N ALA A 108 -5.41 -0.55 -6.90
CA ALA A 108 -5.43 0.87 -6.65
C ALA A 108 -4.12 1.26 -5.95
N GLU A 109 -3.54 2.37 -6.34
CA GLU A 109 -2.34 2.92 -5.72
C GLU A 109 -2.69 4.23 -5.04
N ILE A 110 -2.43 4.32 -3.74
CA ILE A 110 -2.55 5.56 -2.98
C ILE A 110 -1.15 6.16 -2.86
N TYR A 111 -0.99 7.41 -3.23
CA TYR A 111 0.31 8.08 -3.21
C TYR A 111 0.21 9.55 -2.81
N SER A 112 1.32 10.09 -2.32
CA SER A 112 1.45 11.51 -2.01
C SER A 112 1.94 12.29 -3.23
N THR A 113 1.25 13.39 -3.57
CA THR A 113 1.67 14.30 -4.64
C THR A 113 2.77 15.28 -4.19
N VAL A 114 2.87 15.47 -2.88
CA VAL A 114 3.90 16.24 -2.18
C VAL A 114 4.30 15.44 -0.95
N ASN A 115 5.58 15.42 -0.61
CA ASN A 115 6.05 14.72 0.58
C ASN A 115 5.34 15.25 1.84
N PRO A 116 4.87 14.37 2.73
CA PRO A 116 4.28 14.76 4.00
C PRO A 116 5.20 15.68 4.81
N THR A 117 4.62 16.62 5.51
CA THR A 117 5.31 17.56 6.40
C THR A 117 5.04 17.26 7.86
N GLN A 118 5.74 17.94 8.77
CA GLN A 118 5.48 17.82 10.22
C GLN A 118 4.03 18.17 10.60
N ALA A 119 3.35 18.99 9.80
CA ALA A 119 1.95 19.36 10.04
C ALA A 119 0.97 18.24 9.65
N ASP A 120 1.42 17.27 8.87
CA ASP A 120 0.61 16.14 8.40
C ASP A 120 0.76 14.90 9.30
N VAL A 121 1.59 14.96 10.34
CA VAL A 121 1.76 13.84 11.29
C VAL A 121 0.44 13.49 11.96
N GLY A 122 0.02 12.24 11.86
CA GLY A 122 -1.24 11.78 12.43
C GLY A 122 -1.77 10.49 11.83
N TYR A 123 -2.87 10.04 12.38
CA TYR A 123 -3.57 8.82 12.00
C TYR A 123 -4.80 9.17 11.14
N TYR A 124 -4.88 8.60 9.95
CA TYR A 124 -5.88 8.89 8.93
C TYR A 124 -6.68 7.63 8.56
N PRO A 125 -7.81 7.37 9.20
CA PRO A 125 -8.68 6.25 8.81
C PRO A 125 -9.29 6.52 7.44
N LEU A 126 -9.27 5.49 6.59
CA LEU A 126 -9.80 5.55 5.23
C LEU A 126 -11.14 4.85 5.15
N ILE A 127 -12.04 5.41 4.38
CA ILE A 127 -13.31 4.76 4.01
C ILE A 127 -13.32 4.63 2.48
N MET A 128 -13.27 3.40 2.01
CA MET A 128 -13.35 3.07 0.59
C MET A 128 -14.78 2.61 0.30
N THR A 129 -15.47 3.31 -0.60
CA THR A 129 -16.83 2.95 -1.00
C THR A 129 -16.77 2.23 -2.34
N THR A 130 -17.45 1.10 -2.42
CA THR A 130 -17.52 0.28 -3.63
C THR A 130 -18.96 0.07 -4.07
N SER A 131 -19.13 -0.18 -5.37
CA SER A 131 -20.41 -0.52 -5.98
C SER A 131 -20.24 -1.79 -6.80
N THR A 132 -20.85 -2.87 -6.36
CA THR A 132 -20.78 -4.19 -7.01
C THR A 132 -22.00 -4.39 -7.90
N LEU A 133 -21.76 -4.65 -9.19
CA LEU A 133 -22.80 -5.07 -10.14
C LEU A 133 -22.79 -6.58 -10.29
N ALA A 134 -23.83 -7.24 -9.77
CA ALA A 134 -24.08 -8.66 -10.00
C ALA A 134 -25.12 -8.85 -11.11
N ILE A 135 -24.87 -9.80 -11.99
CA ILE A 135 -25.72 -10.17 -13.12
C ILE A 135 -26.17 -11.63 -12.99
N ASN A 136 -27.01 -12.06 -13.89
CA ASN A 136 -27.62 -13.39 -13.88
C ASN A 136 -28.42 -13.70 -12.60
N VAL A 137 -28.97 -12.66 -11.98
CA VAL A 137 -29.79 -12.79 -10.77
C VAL A 137 -31.16 -13.35 -11.21
N PRO A 138 -31.58 -14.51 -10.67
CA PRO A 138 -32.88 -15.10 -11.01
C PRO A 138 -34.04 -14.11 -10.81
N LEU A 139 -34.94 -14.02 -11.75
CA LEU A 139 -36.16 -13.19 -11.78
C LEU A 139 -35.91 -11.66 -11.91
N ILE A 140 -34.73 -11.15 -11.56
CA ILE A 140 -34.45 -9.71 -11.51
C ILE A 140 -33.46 -9.29 -12.62
N GLY A 141 -32.59 -10.21 -13.04
CA GLY A 141 -31.57 -9.99 -14.08
C GLY A 141 -30.27 -9.42 -13.51
N SER A 142 -30.31 -8.29 -12.82
CA SER A 142 -29.12 -7.69 -12.18
C SER A 142 -29.47 -6.99 -10.87
N ILE A 143 -28.47 -6.83 -10.01
CA ILE A 143 -28.56 -6.09 -8.78
C ILE A 143 -27.27 -5.31 -8.56
N THR A 144 -27.38 -4.09 -8.03
CA THR A 144 -26.24 -3.29 -7.60
C THR A 144 -26.25 -3.20 -6.07
N GLN A 145 -25.10 -3.48 -5.47
CA GLN A 145 -24.92 -3.37 -4.02
C GLN A 145 -23.80 -2.39 -3.71
N LEU A 146 -24.05 -1.49 -2.77
CA LEU A 146 -23.02 -0.61 -2.22
C LEU A 146 -22.41 -1.27 -0.99
N ASP A 147 -21.09 -1.15 -0.86
CA ASP A 147 -20.35 -1.69 0.26
C ASP A 147 -19.23 -0.73 0.67
N THR A 148 -18.68 -0.91 1.87
CA THR A 148 -17.59 -0.10 2.40
C THR A 148 -16.50 -0.97 2.99
N VAL A 149 -15.23 -0.56 2.76
CA VAL A 149 -14.05 -1.09 3.42
C VAL A 149 -13.51 0.05 4.28
N ASP A 150 -13.50 -0.13 5.60
CA ASP A 150 -13.23 0.92 6.59
C ASP A 150 -12.12 0.56 7.60
N TYR A 151 -11.41 -0.54 7.37
CA TYR A 151 -10.31 -0.98 8.23
C TYR A 151 -8.94 -0.41 7.83
N TYR A 152 -8.81 0.19 6.65
CA TYR A 152 -7.54 0.79 6.22
C TYR A 152 -7.30 2.15 6.89
N PHE A 153 -6.03 2.42 7.12
CA PHE A 153 -5.58 3.72 7.59
C PHE A 153 -4.18 4.03 7.07
N ILE A 154 -3.84 5.31 7.03
CA ILE A 154 -2.48 5.79 6.83
C ILE A 154 -2.01 6.43 8.13
N ASP A 155 -0.89 5.98 8.66
CA ASP A 155 -0.21 6.62 9.78
C ASP A 155 0.97 7.42 9.22
N ILE A 156 0.98 8.73 9.47
CA ILE A 156 2.09 9.60 9.08
C ILE A 156 2.90 9.90 10.32
N SER A 157 4.12 9.40 10.36
CA SER A 157 5.04 9.59 11.47
C SER A 157 6.27 10.41 11.09
N ASN A 158 7.01 10.85 12.11
CA ASN A 158 8.32 11.44 11.87
C ASN A 158 9.24 10.35 11.33
N ALA A 159 9.98 10.64 10.25
CA ALA A 159 11.12 9.83 9.90
C ALA A 159 12.14 9.90 11.05
N THR A 160 11.95 9.07 12.06
CA THR A 160 13.06 8.77 12.96
C THR A 160 14.11 8.12 12.07
N ALA A 161 15.35 8.61 12.14
CA ALA A 161 16.48 7.92 11.52
C ALA A 161 16.34 6.46 11.93
N THR A 162 15.95 5.61 11.00
CA THR A 162 15.51 4.25 11.26
C THR A 162 16.66 3.49 11.90
N LEU A 163 16.56 3.27 13.19
CA LEU A 163 16.97 1.97 13.66
C LEU A 163 16.01 1.01 12.94
N GLU A 164 16.52 0.34 11.89
CA GLU A 164 15.83 -0.77 11.25
C GLU A 164 15.02 -1.52 12.28
N HIS A 165 13.74 -1.75 12.01
CA HIS A 165 12.86 -2.50 12.90
C HIS A 165 13.54 -3.84 13.22
N VAL A 166 14.34 -3.83 14.28
CA VAL A 166 15.05 -5.02 14.70
C VAL A 166 13.98 -5.91 15.30
N ASN A 167 13.63 -6.95 14.56
CA ASN A 167 12.82 -8.03 15.12
C ASN A 167 13.34 -8.33 16.52
N ALA A 168 12.47 -8.21 17.51
CA ALA A 168 12.79 -8.34 18.95
C ALA A 168 13.44 -9.68 19.35
N SER A 169 13.72 -10.56 18.41
CA SER A 169 14.34 -11.87 18.58
C SER A 169 15.81 -11.94 18.14
N THR A 170 16.43 -10.84 17.68
CA THR A 170 17.79 -10.90 17.12
C THR A 170 18.73 -9.92 17.82
N PHE A 171 19.84 -10.44 18.36
CA PHE A 171 20.95 -9.61 18.79
C PHE A 171 21.61 -8.96 17.57
N LYS A 172 21.73 -7.64 17.58
CA LYS A 172 22.39 -6.88 16.50
C LYS A 172 23.36 -5.88 17.11
N VAL A 173 24.58 -5.85 16.63
CA VAL A 173 25.54 -4.79 16.92
C VAL A 173 25.44 -3.77 15.79
N LEU A 174 25.24 -2.52 16.17
CA LEU A 174 25.23 -1.37 15.26
C LEU A 174 26.66 -0.83 15.11
N ASP A 175 26.81 0.32 14.48
CA ASP A 175 28.10 0.89 14.20
C ASP A 175 28.88 1.31 15.45
N VAL A 176 30.19 1.27 15.33
CA VAL A 176 31.13 1.83 16.31
C VAL A 176 31.54 3.22 15.86
N PHE A 177 31.33 4.23 16.68
CA PHE A 177 31.65 5.62 16.35
C PHE A 177 32.40 6.32 17.49
N PRO A 178 33.42 7.14 17.19
CA PRO A 178 34.07 7.33 15.90
C PRO A 178 34.93 6.11 15.46
N ASN A 179 35.07 5.91 14.17
CA ASN A 179 35.98 4.94 13.60
C ASN A 179 36.80 5.62 12.48
N PRO A 180 38.11 5.82 12.63
CA PRO A 180 39.00 5.33 13.70
C PRO A 180 38.79 6.00 15.06
N VAL A 181 39.06 5.23 16.11
CA VAL A 181 38.98 5.68 17.50
C VAL A 181 40.28 6.37 17.91
N SER A 182 40.19 7.56 18.56
CA SER A 182 41.36 8.22 19.16
C SER A 182 41.46 7.98 20.67
N ASP A 183 40.41 8.28 21.41
CA ASP A 183 40.38 8.16 22.86
C ASP A 183 39.20 7.34 23.39
N ASN A 184 38.02 7.56 22.87
CA ASN A 184 36.78 6.89 23.28
C ASN A 184 35.97 6.51 22.03
N ALA A 185 35.35 5.33 22.08
CA ALA A 185 34.37 4.90 21.11
C ALA A 185 33.06 4.52 21.80
N SER A 186 31.97 4.78 21.13
CA SER A 186 30.65 4.29 21.50
C SER A 186 30.20 3.26 20.50
N PHE A 187 29.63 2.17 20.97
CA PHE A 187 28.95 1.22 20.13
C PHE A 187 27.53 1.01 20.64
N GLN A 188 26.62 0.81 19.71
CA GLN A 188 25.23 0.55 20.00
C GLN A 188 24.88 -0.90 19.66
N PHE A 189 24.02 -1.48 20.44
CA PHE A 189 23.51 -2.82 20.19
C PHE A 189 22.05 -2.91 20.61
N VAL A 190 21.34 -3.84 20.00
CA VAL A 190 19.94 -4.14 20.29
C VAL A 190 19.86 -5.59 20.71
N ILE A 191 19.16 -5.85 21.81
CA ILE A 191 18.83 -7.19 22.30
C ILE A 191 17.31 -7.33 22.32
N GLY A 192 16.81 -8.42 21.75
CA GLY A 192 15.36 -8.66 21.63
C GLY A 192 14.70 -9.15 22.90
N GLU A 193 15.44 -9.83 23.77
CA GLU A 193 14.96 -10.36 25.05
C GLU A 193 15.93 -10.01 26.17
N SER A 194 15.48 -10.22 27.43
CA SER A 194 16.33 -9.95 28.60
C SER A 194 17.42 -11.03 28.72
N GLU A 195 18.56 -10.78 28.08
CA GLU A 195 19.72 -11.67 28.10
C GLU A 195 20.96 -10.99 28.68
N ASN A 196 21.89 -11.78 29.20
CA ASN A 196 23.19 -11.29 29.63
C ASN A 196 24.13 -11.17 28.44
N VAL A 197 24.66 -9.98 28.19
CA VAL A 197 25.61 -9.71 27.11
C VAL A 197 26.99 -9.42 27.70
N SER A 198 28.02 -10.06 27.16
CA SER A 198 29.41 -9.82 27.52
C SER A 198 30.18 -9.30 26.32
N PHE A 199 31.00 -8.27 26.55
CA PHE A 199 31.82 -7.66 25.51
C PHE A 199 33.31 -7.95 25.79
N TYR A 200 34.05 -8.32 24.76
CA TYR A 200 35.47 -8.56 24.83
C TYR A 200 36.18 -7.71 23.78
N ILE A 201 37.19 -6.98 24.20
CA ILE A 201 38.09 -6.25 23.31
C ILE A 201 39.37 -7.10 23.19
N LEU A 202 39.68 -7.51 21.96
CA LEU A 202 40.86 -8.30 21.67
C LEU A 202 41.84 -7.45 20.85
N ASP A 203 43.10 -7.43 21.27
CA ASP A 203 44.17 -6.82 20.51
C ASP A 203 44.75 -7.89 19.53
N MET A 204 45.02 -7.48 18.31
CA MET A 204 45.65 -8.34 17.29
C MET A 204 47.14 -8.09 17.22
N LEU A 205 47.87 -8.33 18.32
CA LEU A 205 49.33 -8.33 18.32
C LEU A 205 49.91 -9.71 17.98
#